data_a4f291b4214959a3f46d1019d8a8d617
#
_entry.id   a4f291b4214959a3f46d1019d8a8d617
#
_cell.length_a   1.000
_cell.length_b   1.000
_cell.length_c   1.000
_cell.angle_alpha   90.00
_cell.angle_beta   90.00
_cell.angle_gamma   90.00
#
_symmetry.space_group_name_H-M   'P 1'
#
loop_
_entity.id
_entity.type
_entity.pdbx_description
1 polymer ?
#
loop_
_entity_poly.entity_id
_entity_poly.type
_entity_poly.pdbx_seq_one_letter_code
_entity_poly.pdbx_strand_id
1 'polypeptide(L)'
;MLAPVEELRPGLWTWTAPHPEWHEQPVVRSYAVEREGALVLIDPLSPPAELLAGRELRVALTCPWHARSAPELGATEAELESRPGFFPDERVFWLEEHRALVFGDSFPGRAIPDEWLPEGKTRDDYRAWFGPLLELPVRLLLPTHGDPETRERPQRASI
;
A
#
# COMPACT_ATOMS: atom_id res chain seq x y z
N MET A 1 14.67 13.98 10.77
CA MET A 1 14.74 14.18 9.32
C MET A 1 13.84 13.18 8.63
N LEU A 2 12.92 13.65 7.80
CA LEU A 2 12.08 12.75 7.01
C LEU A 2 12.92 12.10 5.91
N ALA A 3 12.63 10.83 5.63
CA ALA A 3 13.27 10.15 4.51
C ALA A 3 12.90 10.83 3.19
N PRO A 4 13.80 10.83 2.18
CA PRO A 4 13.49 11.41 0.89
C PRO A 4 12.39 10.61 0.19
N VAL A 5 11.61 11.32 -0.64
CA VAL A 5 10.66 10.65 -1.52
C VAL A 5 11.41 9.96 -2.65
N GLU A 6 11.00 8.76 -2.99
CA GLU A 6 11.58 7.98 -4.07
C GLU A 6 10.54 7.77 -5.16
N GLU A 7 10.90 8.06 -6.41
CA GLU A 7 10.05 7.75 -7.56
C GLU A 7 10.37 6.33 -8.02
N LEU A 8 9.44 5.41 -7.79
CA LEU A 8 9.60 3.99 -8.15
C LEU A 8 9.44 3.76 -9.65
N ARG A 9 8.51 4.47 -10.24
CA ARG A 9 8.21 4.49 -11.66
C ARG A 9 7.71 5.90 -11.99
N PRO A 10 7.75 6.35 -13.25
CA PRO A 10 7.16 7.65 -13.58
C PRO A 10 5.72 7.76 -13.09
N GLY A 11 5.46 8.71 -12.20
CA GLY A 11 4.13 8.92 -11.63
C GLY A 11 3.77 8.05 -10.43
N LEU A 12 4.72 7.32 -9.87
CA LEU A 12 4.51 6.49 -8.67
C LEU A 12 5.64 6.71 -7.67
N TRP A 13 5.31 7.25 -6.50
CA TRP A 13 6.28 7.60 -5.46
C TRP A 13 6.02 6.85 -4.17
N THR A 14 7.06 6.75 -3.35
CA THR A 14 6.98 6.22 -1.99
C THR A 14 7.89 7.01 -1.06
N TRP A 15 7.53 7.01 0.22
CA TRP A 15 8.34 7.57 1.29
C TRP A 15 8.05 6.83 2.58
N THR A 16 8.91 6.99 3.55
CA THR A 16 8.73 6.41 4.88
C THR A 16 8.65 7.52 5.93
N ALA A 17 7.96 7.24 7.00
CA ALA A 17 7.86 8.13 8.15
C ALA A 17 7.78 7.31 9.44
N PRO A 18 8.27 7.86 10.57
CA PRO A 18 8.14 7.18 11.85
C PRO A 18 6.68 7.05 12.25
N HIS A 19 6.28 5.87 12.72
CA HIS A 19 4.94 5.68 13.26
C HIS A 19 4.86 6.38 14.63
N PRO A 20 3.86 7.26 14.84
CA PRO A 20 3.82 8.06 16.07
C PRO A 20 3.56 7.26 17.35
N GLU A 21 2.98 6.07 17.25
CA GLU A 21 2.57 5.27 18.39
C GLU A 21 3.28 3.91 18.51
N TRP A 22 3.94 3.45 17.45
CA TRP A 22 4.51 2.12 17.42
C TRP A 22 6.03 2.15 17.57
N HIS A 23 6.52 1.55 18.64
CA HIS A 23 7.96 1.43 18.88
C HIS A 23 8.56 0.18 18.21
N GLU A 24 7.74 -0.83 17.91
CA GLU A 24 8.18 -2.09 17.32
C GLU A 24 8.32 -2.02 15.80
N GLN A 25 7.54 -1.13 15.16
CA GLN A 25 7.72 -0.78 13.75
C GLN A 25 7.95 0.72 13.68
N PRO A 26 9.20 1.15 13.80
CA PRO A 26 9.50 2.57 13.87
C PRO A 26 9.21 3.33 12.58
N VAL A 27 9.03 2.63 11.46
CA VAL A 27 8.84 3.27 10.16
C VAL A 27 7.69 2.60 9.41
N VAL A 28 6.79 3.41 8.89
CA VAL A 28 5.74 2.95 7.97
C VAL A 28 5.92 3.62 6.62
N ARG A 29 5.38 2.99 5.58
CA ARG A 29 5.53 3.43 4.21
C ARG A 29 4.20 3.91 3.65
N SER A 30 4.28 4.94 2.82
CA SER A 30 3.15 5.51 2.11
C SER A 30 3.46 5.58 0.62
N TYR A 31 2.43 5.71 -0.20
CA TYR A 31 2.58 5.78 -1.66
C TYR A 31 1.78 6.95 -2.22
N ALA A 32 2.18 7.40 -3.40
CA ALA A 32 1.42 8.37 -4.17
C ALA A 32 1.47 8.00 -5.64
N VAL A 33 0.37 8.15 -6.33
CA VAL A 33 0.27 7.84 -7.76
C VAL A 33 -0.50 8.94 -8.49
N GLU A 34 0.02 9.35 -9.65
CA GLU A 34 -0.68 10.28 -10.53
C GLU A 34 -1.82 9.58 -11.25
N ARG A 35 -3.02 10.14 -11.16
CA ARG A 35 -4.19 9.63 -11.89
C ARG A 35 -5.11 10.78 -12.27
N GLU A 36 -5.45 10.84 -13.54
CA GLU A 36 -6.47 11.78 -14.05
C GLU A 36 -6.22 13.24 -13.61
N GLY A 37 -4.96 13.66 -13.61
CA GLY A 37 -4.59 15.02 -13.25
C GLY A 37 -4.48 15.29 -11.76
N ALA A 38 -4.72 14.29 -10.92
CA ALA A 38 -4.61 14.40 -9.47
C ALA A 38 -3.48 13.52 -8.92
N LEU A 39 -3.04 13.81 -7.72
CA LEU A 39 -2.13 12.94 -6.96
C LEU A 39 -2.96 12.17 -5.94
N VAL A 40 -2.99 10.85 -6.07
CA VAL A 40 -3.67 9.99 -5.12
C VAL A 40 -2.66 9.52 -4.08
N LEU A 41 -2.91 9.88 -2.82
CA LEU A 41 -2.06 9.48 -1.69
C LEU A 41 -2.66 8.23 -1.06
N ILE A 42 -1.85 7.20 -0.88
CA ILE A 42 -2.30 5.93 -0.31
C ILE A 42 -1.68 5.76 1.08
N ASP A 43 -2.53 5.64 2.09
CA ASP A 43 -2.16 5.51 3.51
C ASP A 43 -1.14 6.58 3.93
N PRO A 44 -1.38 7.88 3.65
CA PRO A 44 -0.34 8.89 3.78
C PRO A 44 0.00 9.21 5.23
N LEU A 45 1.28 9.10 5.58
CA LEU A 45 1.83 9.61 6.85
C LEU A 45 2.91 10.63 6.53
N SER A 46 2.70 11.87 7.00
CA SER A 46 3.66 12.97 6.84
C SER A 46 4.19 13.10 5.40
N PRO A 47 3.30 13.27 4.40
CA PRO A 47 3.75 13.37 3.01
C PRO A 47 4.68 14.57 2.79
N PRO A 48 5.76 14.41 1.99
CA PRO A 48 6.68 15.50 1.73
C PRO A 48 6.00 16.68 1.02
N ALA A 49 6.25 17.88 1.51
CA ALA A 49 5.62 19.08 0.96
C ALA A 49 5.92 19.29 -0.52
N GLU A 50 7.15 18.96 -0.95
CA GLU A 50 7.54 19.10 -2.36
C GLU A 50 6.75 18.17 -3.29
N LEU A 51 6.29 17.04 -2.78
CA LEU A 51 5.46 16.14 -3.56
C LEU A 51 4.05 16.69 -3.77
N LEU A 52 3.53 17.42 -2.79
CA LEU A 52 2.15 17.91 -2.77
C LEU A 52 1.98 19.24 -3.52
N ALA A 53 3.04 20.02 -3.65
CA ALA A 53 2.96 21.40 -4.11
C ALA A 53 2.31 21.53 -5.49
N GLY A 54 1.26 22.35 -5.59
CA GLY A 54 0.58 22.66 -6.85
C GLY A 54 -0.27 21.53 -7.42
N ARG A 55 -0.54 20.48 -6.64
CA ARG A 55 -1.30 19.32 -7.11
C ARG A 55 -2.70 19.26 -6.49
N GLU A 56 -3.66 18.77 -7.26
CA GLU A 56 -4.94 18.34 -6.70
C GLU A 56 -4.70 17.02 -5.95
N LEU A 57 -5.14 16.96 -4.70
CA LEU A 57 -4.88 15.80 -3.83
C LEU A 57 -6.14 14.97 -3.63
N ARG A 58 -5.98 13.65 -3.70
CA ARG A 58 -7.00 12.67 -3.32
C ARG A 58 -6.36 11.64 -2.42
N VAL A 59 -7.17 10.92 -1.65
CA VAL A 59 -6.70 9.93 -0.69
C VAL A 59 -7.42 8.61 -0.89
N ALA A 60 -6.68 7.51 -0.81
CA ALA A 60 -7.22 6.16 -0.76
C ALA A 60 -6.58 5.42 0.42
N LEU A 61 -7.37 4.68 1.18
CA LEU A 61 -6.88 3.94 2.34
C LEU A 61 -7.03 2.44 2.12
N THR A 62 -5.95 1.70 2.35
CA THR A 62 -6.02 0.23 2.35
C THR A 62 -6.82 -0.27 3.54
N CYS A 63 -6.69 0.41 4.67
CA CYS A 63 -7.39 0.07 5.92
C CYS A 63 -7.97 1.34 6.51
N PRO A 64 -9.19 1.30 7.10
CA PRO A 64 -9.73 2.48 7.79
C PRO A 64 -8.80 3.04 8.86
N TRP A 65 -8.04 2.17 9.54
CA TRP A 65 -7.09 2.58 10.58
C TRP A 65 -5.77 3.12 10.03
N HIS A 66 -5.57 3.15 8.73
CA HIS A 66 -4.42 3.81 8.08
C HIS A 66 -4.73 5.24 7.64
N ALA A 67 -5.69 5.90 8.28
CA ALA A 67 -6.02 7.28 7.95
C ALA A 67 -4.82 8.22 8.11
N ARG A 68 -3.99 8.00 9.11
CA ARG A 68 -2.71 8.69 9.31
C ARG A 68 -2.85 10.21 9.17
N SER A 69 -2.18 10.83 8.18
CA SER A 69 -2.28 12.26 7.94
C SER A 69 -3.44 12.66 7.02
N ALA A 70 -4.24 11.72 6.53
CA ALA A 70 -5.31 12.02 5.59
C ALA A 70 -6.28 13.11 6.05
N PRO A 71 -6.74 13.14 7.33
CA PRO A 71 -7.67 14.18 7.78
C PRO A 71 -7.11 15.60 7.65
N GLU A 72 -5.79 15.76 7.78
CA GLU A 72 -5.14 17.07 7.76
C GLU A 72 -4.95 17.60 6.34
N LEU A 73 -5.05 16.74 5.33
CA LEU A 73 -4.82 17.12 3.95
C LEU A 73 -6.04 17.78 3.29
N GLY A 74 -7.23 17.60 3.86
CA GLY A 74 -8.45 18.12 3.27
C GLY A 74 -8.75 17.55 1.89
N ALA A 75 -8.18 16.40 1.55
CA ALA A 75 -8.29 15.78 0.25
C ALA A 75 -9.59 14.98 0.10
N THR A 76 -10.13 14.93 -1.11
CA THR A 76 -11.27 14.08 -1.39
C THR A 76 -10.84 12.62 -1.53
N GLU A 77 -11.79 11.69 -1.31
CA GLU A 77 -11.53 10.27 -1.46
C GLU A 77 -11.38 9.90 -2.94
N ALA A 78 -10.38 9.07 -3.25
CA ALA A 78 -10.20 8.53 -4.58
C ALA A 78 -10.76 7.12 -4.66
N GLU A 79 -11.32 6.77 -5.83
CA GLU A 79 -11.69 5.40 -6.11
C GLU A 79 -10.58 4.72 -6.92
N LEU A 80 -10.02 3.65 -6.38
CA LEU A 80 -9.05 2.81 -7.04
C LEU A 80 -9.61 1.41 -7.19
N GLU A 81 -9.23 0.72 -8.26
CA GLU A 81 -9.59 -0.69 -8.41
C GLU A 81 -9.01 -1.46 -7.23
N SER A 82 -9.85 -2.25 -6.57
CA SER A 82 -9.44 -2.95 -5.35
C SER A 82 -9.96 -4.37 -5.29
N ARG A 83 -9.30 -5.15 -4.44
CA ARG A 83 -9.68 -6.50 -4.06
C ARG A 83 -9.78 -6.54 -2.54
N PRO A 84 -10.59 -7.42 -1.96
CA PRO A 84 -10.59 -7.58 -0.51
C PRO A 84 -9.21 -7.94 0.01
N GLY A 85 -8.82 -7.35 1.14
CA GLY A 85 -7.63 -7.77 1.87
C GLY A 85 -7.90 -9.05 2.67
N PHE A 86 -6.88 -9.56 3.32
CA PHE A 86 -7.04 -10.74 4.18
C PHE A 86 -7.72 -10.39 5.50
N PHE A 87 -7.46 -9.19 6.01
CA PHE A 87 -8.14 -8.68 7.21
C PHE A 87 -9.48 -8.05 6.87
N PRO A 88 -10.46 -8.12 7.78
CA PRO A 88 -11.73 -7.41 7.59
C PRO A 88 -11.50 -5.91 7.33
N ASP A 89 -12.27 -5.35 6.40
CA ASP A 89 -12.25 -3.94 6.02
C ASP A 89 -10.95 -3.45 5.33
N GLU A 90 -9.99 -4.34 5.11
CA GLU A 90 -8.81 -4.03 4.33
C GLU A 90 -9.10 -4.19 2.83
N ARG A 91 -8.47 -3.33 2.02
CA ARG A 91 -8.49 -3.41 0.56
C ARG A 91 -7.07 -3.48 0.03
N VAL A 92 -6.89 -4.25 -1.04
CA VAL A 92 -5.65 -4.29 -1.81
C VAL A 92 -5.91 -3.53 -3.09
N PHE A 93 -5.13 -2.49 -3.37
CA PHE A 93 -5.30 -1.72 -4.59
C PHE A 93 -4.51 -2.31 -5.75
N TRP A 94 -5.13 -2.37 -6.91
CA TRP A 94 -4.48 -2.74 -8.16
C TRP A 94 -4.27 -1.50 -9.01
N LEU A 95 -3.01 -1.14 -9.22
CA LEU A 95 -2.62 -0.02 -10.07
C LEU A 95 -2.18 -0.60 -11.41
N GLU A 96 -3.13 -0.72 -12.34
CA GLU A 96 -2.90 -1.41 -13.61
C GLU A 96 -1.78 -0.80 -14.43
N GLU A 97 -1.71 0.52 -14.53
CA GLU A 97 -0.69 1.24 -15.31
C GLU A 97 0.73 0.98 -14.80
N HIS A 98 0.88 0.63 -13.54
CA HIS A 98 2.17 0.30 -12.92
C HIS A 98 2.34 -1.19 -12.66
N ARG A 99 1.31 -1.98 -12.92
CA ARG A 99 1.24 -3.40 -12.58
C ARG A 99 1.65 -3.63 -11.13
N ALA A 100 1.07 -2.83 -10.24
CA ALA A 100 1.42 -2.82 -8.83
C ALA A 100 0.22 -3.17 -7.96
N LEU A 101 0.47 -3.99 -6.93
CA LEU A 101 -0.48 -4.24 -5.85
C LEU A 101 -0.02 -3.48 -4.61
N VAL A 102 -0.93 -2.70 -4.02
CA VAL A 102 -0.66 -1.97 -2.79
C VAL A 102 -1.40 -2.65 -1.65
N PHE A 103 -0.65 -3.07 -0.64
CA PHE A 103 -1.18 -3.83 0.50
C PHE A 103 -1.19 -2.98 1.76
N GLY A 104 -2.19 -3.23 2.62
CA GLY A 104 -2.19 -2.76 4.00
C GLY A 104 -1.46 -3.75 4.92
N ASP A 105 -2.17 -4.27 5.91
CA ASP A 105 -1.57 -5.14 6.92
C ASP A 105 -1.38 -6.60 6.47
N SER A 106 -2.05 -7.02 5.40
CA SER A 106 -2.03 -8.41 4.94
C SER A 106 -0.70 -8.88 4.36
N PHE A 107 0.14 -7.95 3.91
CA PHE A 107 1.43 -8.31 3.32
C PHE A 107 2.48 -7.27 3.75
N PRO A 108 3.22 -7.54 4.84
CA PRO A 108 4.27 -6.63 5.32
C PRO A 108 5.62 -6.89 4.64
N GLY A 109 5.62 -7.08 3.31
CA GLY A 109 6.81 -7.44 2.54
C GLY A 109 7.12 -8.94 2.55
N ARG A 110 6.29 -9.72 3.20
CA ARG A 110 6.37 -11.18 3.32
C ARG A 110 5.02 -11.70 3.80
N ALA A 111 4.84 -13.01 3.81
CA ALA A 111 3.65 -13.61 4.42
C ALA A 111 3.55 -13.20 5.90
N ILE A 112 2.33 -12.94 6.36
CA ILE A 112 2.13 -12.54 7.76
C ILE A 112 2.51 -13.66 8.72
N PRO A 113 3.00 -13.33 9.93
CA PRO A 113 3.26 -14.33 10.96
C PRO A 113 1.98 -15.06 11.39
N ASP A 114 2.11 -16.28 11.87
CA ASP A 114 0.96 -17.07 12.33
C ASP A 114 0.15 -16.35 13.41
N GLU A 115 0.83 -15.65 14.32
CA GLU A 115 0.19 -14.89 15.40
C GLU A 115 -0.65 -13.72 14.91
N TRP A 116 -0.48 -13.31 13.66
CA TRP A 116 -1.27 -12.22 13.06
C TRP A 116 -2.50 -12.73 12.30
N LEU A 117 -2.63 -14.05 12.16
CA LEU A 117 -3.80 -14.60 11.47
C LEU A 117 -5.08 -14.23 12.23
N PRO A 118 -6.12 -13.73 11.54
CA PRO A 118 -7.39 -13.45 12.19
C PRO A 118 -7.97 -14.70 12.84
N GLU A 119 -8.77 -14.51 13.89
CA GLU A 119 -9.43 -15.61 14.57
C GLU A 119 -10.22 -16.46 13.57
N GLY A 120 -10.03 -17.77 13.65
CA GLY A 120 -10.71 -18.72 12.75
C GLY A 120 -10.09 -18.85 11.36
N LYS A 121 -8.99 -18.16 11.10
CA LYS A 121 -8.28 -18.23 9.82
C LYS A 121 -7.00 -19.03 9.95
N THR A 122 -6.69 -19.82 8.91
CA THR A 122 -5.50 -20.67 8.85
C THR A 122 -4.52 -20.15 7.82
N ARG A 123 -3.31 -20.72 7.82
CA ARG A 123 -2.32 -20.45 6.78
C ARG A 123 -2.84 -20.84 5.39
N ASP A 124 -3.63 -21.88 5.29
CA ASP A 124 -4.23 -22.28 4.01
C ASP A 124 -5.24 -21.25 3.52
N ASP A 125 -6.00 -20.63 4.45
CA ASP A 125 -6.90 -19.52 4.09
C ASP A 125 -6.10 -18.34 3.53
N TYR A 126 -4.93 -18.05 4.12
CA TYR A 126 -4.07 -16.97 3.65
C TYR A 126 -3.56 -17.26 2.22
N ARG A 127 -3.10 -18.48 1.96
CA ARG A 127 -2.65 -18.86 0.60
C ARG A 127 -3.77 -18.79 -0.40
N ALA A 128 -4.97 -19.22 -0.02
CA ALA A 128 -6.14 -19.15 -0.88
C ALA A 128 -6.54 -17.70 -1.21
N TRP A 129 -6.29 -16.79 -0.30
CA TRP A 129 -6.52 -15.36 -0.54
C TRP A 129 -5.42 -14.75 -1.41
N PHE A 130 -4.16 -15.04 -1.09
CA PHE A 130 -3.00 -14.40 -1.73
C PHE A 130 -2.76 -14.90 -3.16
N GLY A 131 -2.95 -16.20 -3.39
CA GLY A 131 -2.66 -16.81 -4.68
C GLY A 131 -3.31 -16.14 -5.89
N PRO A 132 -4.63 -15.90 -5.88
CA PRO A 132 -5.30 -15.23 -6.99
C PRO A 132 -4.78 -13.83 -7.30
N LEU A 133 -4.28 -13.10 -6.30
CA LEU A 133 -3.68 -11.78 -6.52
C LEU A 133 -2.43 -11.89 -7.39
N LEU A 134 -1.66 -12.95 -7.24
CA LEU A 134 -0.43 -13.17 -8.01
C LEU A 134 -0.70 -13.66 -9.42
N GLU A 135 -1.94 -13.99 -9.76
CA GLU A 135 -2.33 -14.31 -11.14
C GLU A 135 -2.49 -13.05 -12.00
N LEU A 136 -2.63 -11.88 -11.38
CA LEU A 136 -2.54 -10.61 -12.09
C LEU A 136 -1.11 -10.43 -12.63
N PRO A 137 -0.94 -9.65 -13.71
CA PRO A 137 0.40 -9.40 -14.26
C PRO A 137 1.21 -8.45 -13.38
N VAL A 138 1.47 -8.86 -12.13
CA VAL A 138 2.09 -8.02 -11.10
C VAL A 138 3.59 -7.85 -11.35
N ARG A 139 4.06 -6.60 -11.27
CA ARG A 139 5.47 -6.25 -11.34
C ARG A 139 6.01 -5.66 -10.05
N LEU A 140 5.12 -5.08 -9.23
CA LEU A 140 5.48 -4.47 -7.96
C LEU A 140 4.52 -4.92 -6.88
N LEU A 141 5.06 -5.33 -5.74
CA LEU A 141 4.30 -5.54 -4.51
C LEU A 141 4.69 -4.41 -3.56
N LEU A 142 3.71 -3.62 -3.15
CA LEU A 142 3.93 -2.38 -2.42
C LEU A 142 3.27 -2.45 -1.04
N PRO A 143 4.01 -2.93 -0.03
CA PRO A 143 3.47 -2.99 1.34
C PRO A 143 3.56 -1.63 2.04
N THR A 144 2.61 -1.33 2.93
CA THR A 144 2.70 -0.15 3.79
C THR A 144 3.51 -0.43 5.07
N HIS A 145 3.82 -1.70 5.33
CA HIS A 145 4.71 -2.13 6.40
C HIS A 145 5.80 -3.01 5.81
N GLY A 146 6.84 -2.40 5.24
CA GLY A 146 7.92 -3.13 4.60
C GLY A 146 8.43 -2.41 3.35
N ASP A 147 9.28 -3.07 2.61
CA ASP A 147 9.91 -2.50 1.42
C ASP A 147 9.19 -2.96 0.14
N PRO A 148 9.14 -2.10 -0.88
CA PRO A 148 8.66 -2.49 -2.20
C PRO A 148 9.43 -3.70 -2.74
N GLU A 149 8.69 -4.63 -3.33
CA GLU A 149 9.27 -5.82 -3.95
C GLU A 149 9.03 -5.78 -5.45
N THR A 150 10.09 -5.94 -6.23
CA THR A 150 10.02 -5.97 -7.69
C THR A 150 9.90 -7.41 -8.18
N ARG A 151 9.03 -7.64 -9.16
CA ARG A 151 8.89 -8.91 -9.83
C ARG A 151 9.17 -8.69 -11.32
N GLU A 152 10.22 -9.32 -11.84
CA GLU A 152 10.66 -9.11 -13.22
C GLU A 152 9.70 -9.69 -14.25
N ARG A 153 8.97 -10.76 -13.90
CA ARG A 153 8.01 -11.42 -14.79
C ARG A 153 6.75 -11.73 -14.01
N PRO A 154 5.56 -11.66 -14.66
CA PRO A 154 4.37 -12.24 -14.06
C PRO A 154 4.64 -13.73 -13.92
N GLN A 155 4.96 -14.15 -12.71
CA GLN A 155 5.15 -15.57 -12.45
C GLN A 155 3.80 -16.18 -12.13
N ARG A 156 3.57 -17.41 -12.64
CA ARG A 156 2.49 -18.21 -12.12
C ARG A 156 2.73 -18.35 -10.62
N ALA A 157 1.68 -18.16 -9.86
CA ALA A 157 1.77 -18.25 -8.42
C ALA A 157 2.30 -19.62 -8.02
N SER A 158 3.56 -19.68 -7.63
CA SER A 158 4.09 -20.81 -6.88
C SER A 158 4.14 -20.34 -5.43
N ILE A 159 3.17 -20.79 -4.67
CA ILE A 159 3.06 -20.45 -3.26
C ILE A 159 3.44 -21.68 -2.45
#